data_bc3d71ffb9218b0e7ab06a6172e5d792
#
_entry.id   bc3d71ffb9218b0e7ab06a6172e5d792
#
_cell.length_a   1.000
_cell.length_b   1.000
_cell.length_c   1.000
_cell.angle_alpha   90.00
_cell.angle_beta   90.00
_cell.angle_gamma   90.00
#
_symmetry.space_group_name_H-M   'P 1'
#
loop_
_entity.id
_entity.type
_entity.pdbx_description
1 polymer ?
#
loop_
_entity_poly.entity_id
_entity_poly.type
_entity_poly.pdbx_seq_one_letter_code
_entity_poly.pdbx_strand_id
1 'polypeptide(L)'
;MSPTRRRFSQEFKDELCREVIDSSKPIKTVATEYGVGAETLRSWLKKYKEAHGGTETEPELNVSERARLKELERENHELKAEAAFPKKSGRILRKGATVVAKYEFIDSYAATLKAPAVLKMCRWLEVSRSGFYHWRSRPVSATAARRAELAARVRHFFEESEGTYGYRRIHADLADEGTECSPELARQIMRQEGLVPCQPRPFRITTEADAEAAAAMPDLVRRDFTADRPGIKFVGDITYIHTWQGFIYLATVIDCYSKKVVGWAIEDHMRAELVEKALRNAADTSRIEPNAISHSDRGSVYTSASYRTLVTGLGMRSSMGRTGICWDNSQAETFFSALKNERVYRTTYATKERARKDVIRYIEGFYNSRRRHSALNYRRPNEVHYSYQQPATAA
;
A
#
# COMPACT_ATOMS: atom_id res chain seq x y z
N MET A 1 64.87 -12.81 -32.79
CA MET A 1 64.80 -12.02 -34.04
C MET A 1 64.12 -10.71 -33.70
N SER A 2 64.85 -9.58 -33.76
CA SER A 2 64.29 -8.25 -33.55
C SER A 2 63.33 -7.90 -34.70
N PRO A 3 62.12 -7.35 -34.42
CA PRO A 3 61.19 -7.00 -35.49
C PRO A 3 61.74 -5.90 -36.34
N THR A 4 61.83 -6.15 -37.64
CA THR A 4 62.31 -5.22 -38.65
C THR A 4 61.46 -3.94 -38.66
N ARG A 5 62.05 -2.77 -38.38
CA ARG A 5 61.38 -1.47 -38.36
C ARG A 5 60.80 -1.17 -39.73
N ARG A 6 59.46 -1.09 -39.88
CA ARG A 6 58.83 -0.69 -41.15
C ARG A 6 59.30 0.71 -41.56
N ARG A 7 59.79 0.86 -42.78
CA ARG A 7 60.16 2.16 -43.38
C ARG A 7 58.97 2.60 -44.24
N PHE A 8 58.52 3.83 -44.05
CA PHE A 8 57.48 4.49 -44.85
C PHE A 8 58.07 5.56 -45.74
N SER A 9 57.61 5.71 -46.99
CA SER A 9 57.98 6.74 -47.90
C SER A 9 57.59 8.14 -47.38
N GLN A 10 58.29 9.20 -47.85
CA GLN A 10 57.88 10.54 -47.43
C GLN A 10 56.50 10.94 -47.93
N GLU A 11 56.16 10.55 -49.17
CA GLU A 11 54.87 10.79 -49.80
C GLU A 11 53.73 10.20 -48.97
N PHE A 12 53.87 8.96 -48.49
CA PHE A 12 52.88 8.31 -47.63
C PHE A 12 52.70 9.03 -46.28
N LYS A 13 53.75 9.55 -45.68
CA LYS A 13 53.69 10.33 -44.44
C LYS A 13 52.95 11.66 -44.64
N ASP A 14 53.19 12.31 -45.76
CA ASP A 14 52.57 13.59 -46.09
C ASP A 14 51.11 13.45 -46.42
N GLU A 15 50.73 12.34 -47.10
CA GLU A 15 49.31 12.01 -47.38
C GLU A 15 48.53 11.75 -46.13
N LEU A 16 49.03 10.94 -45.18
CA LEU A 16 48.40 10.71 -43.90
C LEU A 16 48.27 11.99 -43.06
N CYS A 17 49.30 12.88 -43.14
CA CYS A 17 49.23 14.17 -42.44
C CYS A 17 48.16 15.09 -43.03
N ARG A 18 47.98 15.10 -44.36
CA ARG A 18 46.90 15.83 -45.01
C ARG A 18 45.54 15.27 -44.64
N GLU A 19 45.36 13.95 -44.64
CA GLU A 19 44.09 13.34 -44.29
C GLU A 19 43.65 13.69 -42.85
N VAL A 20 44.59 13.75 -41.90
CA VAL A 20 44.27 14.18 -40.53
C VAL A 20 43.89 15.67 -40.50
N ILE A 21 44.50 16.52 -41.31
CA ILE A 21 44.23 17.96 -41.35
C ILE A 21 42.89 18.23 -42.06
N ASP A 22 42.67 17.65 -43.23
CA ASP A 22 41.55 17.95 -44.10
C ASP A 22 40.25 17.30 -43.62
N SER A 23 40.30 16.07 -43.07
CA SER A 23 39.10 15.34 -42.61
C SER A 23 38.69 15.62 -41.18
N SER A 24 39.50 16.35 -40.39
CA SER A 24 39.30 16.58 -38.96
C SER A 24 39.09 15.29 -38.14
N LYS A 25 39.47 14.12 -38.66
CA LYS A 25 39.35 12.83 -37.97
C LYS A 25 40.36 12.73 -36.80
N PRO A 26 40.00 12.06 -35.72
CA PRO A 26 40.95 11.83 -34.62
C PRO A 26 42.17 11.07 -35.09
N ILE A 27 43.39 11.51 -34.72
CA ILE A 27 44.68 10.90 -35.10
C ILE A 27 44.68 9.38 -34.84
N LYS A 28 44.02 8.91 -33.77
CA LYS A 28 43.90 7.50 -33.40
C LYS A 28 43.16 6.69 -34.48
N THR A 29 42.12 7.26 -35.04
CA THR A 29 41.31 6.63 -36.09
C THR A 29 42.07 6.44 -37.37
N VAL A 30 42.72 7.51 -37.87
CA VAL A 30 43.55 7.48 -39.07
C VAL A 30 44.75 6.55 -38.90
N ALA A 31 45.40 6.58 -37.73
CA ALA A 31 46.52 5.70 -37.43
C ALA A 31 46.11 4.21 -37.47
N THR A 32 44.92 3.86 -36.99
CA THR A 32 44.40 2.48 -37.00
C THR A 32 44.03 2.05 -38.42
N GLU A 33 43.38 2.91 -39.19
CA GLU A 33 43.00 2.63 -40.59
C GLU A 33 44.19 2.29 -41.48
N TYR A 34 45.32 2.95 -41.25
CA TYR A 34 46.52 2.74 -42.06
C TYR A 34 47.60 1.88 -41.40
N GLY A 35 47.31 1.28 -40.25
CA GLY A 35 48.21 0.37 -39.55
C GLY A 35 49.49 1.00 -39.05
N VAL A 36 49.43 2.31 -38.67
CA VAL A 36 50.59 3.12 -38.17
C VAL A 36 50.36 3.40 -36.67
N GLY A 37 51.43 3.47 -35.92
CA GLY A 37 51.34 3.85 -34.51
C GLY A 37 50.86 5.27 -34.33
N ALA A 38 49.91 5.55 -33.47
CA ALA A 38 49.34 6.89 -33.25
C ALA A 38 50.42 7.94 -32.85
N GLU A 39 51.41 7.53 -32.06
CA GLU A 39 52.57 8.40 -31.69
C GLU A 39 53.47 8.70 -32.88
N THR A 40 53.64 7.73 -33.79
CA THR A 40 54.40 7.89 -35.01
C THR A 40 53.72 8.92 -35.94
N LEU A 41 52.41 8.82 -36.07
CA LEU A 41 51.61 9.76 -36.86
C LEU A 41 51.60 11.17 -36.22
N ARG A 42 51.55 11.30 -34.89
CA ARG A 42 51.71 12.58 -34.20
C ARG A 42 53.06 13.24 -34.48
N SER A 43 54.13 12.44 -34.46
CA SER A 43 55.49 12.93 -34.76
C SER A 43 55.61 13.41 -36.23
N TRP A 44 54.99 12.70 -37.18
CA TRP A 44 54.94 13.10 -38.58
C TRP A 44 54.11 14.36 -38.79
N LEU A 45 52.95 14.45 -38.12
CA LEU A 45 52.08 15.62 -38.19
C LEU A 45 52.77 16.89 -37.64
N LYS A 46 53.54 16.73 -36.57
CA LYS A 46 54.38 17.85 -36.04
C LYS A 46 55.42 18.34 -37.06
N LYS A 47 56.14 17.42 -37.66
CA LYS A 47 57.16 17.75 -38.70
C LYS A 47 56.51 18.29 -39.96
N TYR A 48 55.32 17.77 -40.34
CA TYR A 48 54.59 18.24 -41.50
C TYR A 48 54.12 19.69 -41.31
N LYS A 49 53.58 19.99 -40.12
CA LYS A 49 53.16 21.36 -39.73
C LYS A 49 54.36 22.33 -39.64
N GLU A 50 55.54 21.88 -39.16
CA GLU A 50 56.74 22.67 -39.10
C GLU A 50 57.33 22.97 -40.52
N ALA A 51 57.10 22.02 -41.44
CA ALA A 51 57.63 22.15 -42.83
C ALA A 51 56.68 22.90 -43.80
N HIS A 52 55.35 22.81 -43.54
CA HIS A 52 54.32 23.34 -44.45
C HIS A 52 53.38 24.34 -43.76
N GLY A 53 53.55 24.55 -42.46
CA GLY A 53 52.75 25.49 -41.67
C GLY A 53 53.41 26.85 -41.72
N GLY A 54 52.98 27.70 -42.63
CA GLY A 54 53.00 29.11 -42.35
C GLY A 54 52.30 29.39 -41.06
N THR A 55 52.85 30.13 -40.17
CA THR A 55 52.26 30.62 -38.91
C THR A 55 50.95 31.36 -39.20
N GLU A 56 49.82 30.65 -39.32
CA GLU A 56 48.57 31.24 -38.97
C GLU A 56 48.51 31.20 -37.43
N THR A 57 49.13 32.18 -36.80
CA THR A 57 48.70 32.66 -35.49
C THR A 57 47.24 33.05 -35.67
N GLU A 58 46.30 32.26 -35.04
CA GLU A 58 44.95 32.77 -34.83
C GLU A 58 45.10 34.20 -34.30
N PRO A 59 44.47 35.19 -34.93
CA PRO A 59 44.61 36.58 -34.49
C PRO A 59 44.24 36.63 -33.02
N GLU A 60 45.18 37.02 -32.15
CA GLU A 60 44.88 37.20 -30.74
C GLU A 60 43.72 38.20 -30.65
N LEU A 61 42.58 37.73 -30.21
CA LEU A 61 41.38 38.54 -29.99
C LEU A 61 41.80 39.80 -29.22
N ASN A 62 41.51 40.96 -29.73
CA ASN A 62 41.77 42.19 -29.02
C ASN A 62 40.91 42.26 -27.73
N VAL A 63 41.21 43.19 -26.83
CA VAL A 63 40.53 43.30 -25.53
C VAL A 63 39.03 43.47 -25.70
N SER A 64 38.58 44.16 -26.74
CA SER A 64 37.16 44.39 -27.07
C SER A 64 36.47 43.09 -27.54
N GLU A 65 37.16 42.32 -28.38
CA GLU A 65 36.66 41.04 -28.91
C GLU A 65 36.59 39.96 -27.81
N ARG A 66 37.57 39.92 -26.90
CA ARG A 66 37.53 39.04 -25.71
C ARG A 66 36.36 39.38 -24.76
N ALA A 67 36.11 40.69 -24.57
CA ALA A 67 34.99 41.15 -23.79
C ALA A 67 33.63 40.74 -24.43
N ARG A 68 33.56 40.92 -25.77
CA ARG A 68 32.35 40.54 -26.53
C ARG A 68 32.09 39.03 -26.55
N LEU A 69 33.14 38.23 -26.70
CA LEU A 69 33.06 36.77 -26.63
C LEU A 69 32.52 36.33 -25.28
N LYS A 70 33.06 36.87 -24.19
CA LYS A 70 32.64 36.57 -22.83
C LYS A 70 31.18 36.96 -22.56
N GLU A 71 30.75 38.06 -23.16
CA GLU A 71 29.34 38.50 -23.09
C GLU A 71 28.42 37.56 -23.86
N LEU A 72 28.80 37.15 -25.08
CA LEU A 72 28.05 36.20 -25.90
C LEU A 72 28.01 34.79 -25.27
N GLU A 73 29.09 34.34 -24.66
CA GLU A 73 29.10 33.09 -23.91
C GLU A 73 28.14 33.13 -22.71
N ARG A 74 28.12 34.26 -21.99
CA ARG A 74 27.16 34.47 -20.87
C ARG A 74 25.73 34.47 -21.40
N GLU A 75 25.44 35.17 -22.48
CA GLU A 75 24.12 35.25 -23.10
C GLU A 75 23.65 33.87 -23.61
N ASN A 76 24.56 33.12 -24.25
CA ASN A 76 24.28 31.77 -24.72
C ASN A 76 23.99 30.79 -23.54
N HIS A 77 24.74 30.92 -22.45
CA HIS A 77 24.49 30.15 -21.24
C HIS A 77 23.11 30.52 -20.64
N GLU A 78 22.76 31.79 -20.62
CA GLU A 78 21.46 32.26 -20.13
C GLU A 78 20.32 31.77 -21.01
N LEU A 79 20.41 31.86 -22.32
CA LEU A 79 19.46 31.36 -23.30
C LEU A 79 19.27 29.84 -23.23
N LYS A 80 20.35 29.08 -23.04
CA LYS A 80 20.29 27.64 -22.84
C LYS A 80 19.57 27.27 -21.54
N ALA A 81 19.82 28.01 -20.47
CA ALA A 81 19.13 27.81 -19.19
C ALA A 81 17.63 28.13 -19.30
N GLU A 82 17.29 29.23 -20.00
CA GLU A 82 15.91 29.63 -20.29
C GLU A 82 15.19 28.57 -21.14
N ALA A 83 15.81 28.06 -22.19
CA ALA A 83 15.24 27.01 -23.04
C ALA A 83 15.07 25.65 -22.33
N ALA A 84 15.92 25.35 -21.35
CA ALA A 84 15.84 24.11 -20.57
C ALA A 84 14.77 24.15 -19.47
N PHE A 85 14.48 25.33 -18.94
CA PHE A 85 13.51 25.51 -17.85
C PHE A 85 12.06 25.14 -18.22
N PRO A 86 11.48 25.57 -19.39
CA PRO A 86 10.14 25.16 -19.79
C PRO A 86 9.97 23.65 -19.97
N LYS A 87 11.00 22.92 -20.41
CA LYS A 87 10.95 21.47 -20.58
C LYS A 87 10.71 20.74 -19.25
N LYS A 88 11.27 21.26 -18.15
CA LYS A 88 11.08 20.70 -16.80
C LYS A 88 9.84 21.25 -16.10
N SER A 89 9.39 22.45 -16.43
CA SER A 89 8.21 23.10 -15.85
C SER A 89 6.90 22.85 -16.62
N GLY A 90 6.92 22.07 -17.69
CA GLY A 90 5.79 21.87 -18.61
C GLY A 90 4.46 21.45 -17.95
N ARG A 91 4.52 20.82 -16.77
CA ARG A 91 3.33 20.49 -15.97
C ARG A 91 2.76 21.70 -15.22
N ILE A 92 3.63 22.65 -14.86
CA ILE A 92 3.28 23.85 -14.05
C ILE A 92 2.92 25.04 -14.93
N LEU A 93 3.45 25.07 -16.15
CA LEU A 93 3.10 26.11 -17.14
C LEU A 93 1.74 25.88 -17.80
N ARG A 94 1.07 24.74 -17.59
CA ARG A 94 -0.32 24.57 -18.05
C ARG A 94 -1.22 25.60 -17.37
N LYS A 95 -2.13 26.20 -18.14
CA LYS A 95 -3.12 27.15 -17.64
C LYS A 95 -3.79 26.59 -16.39
N GLY A 96 -3.70 27.30 -15.26
CA GLY A 96 -4.36 26.94 -14.01
C GLY A 96 -3.46 26.56 -12.84
N ALA A 97 -2.13 26.54 -12.97
CA ALA A 97 -1.26 26.31 -11.82
C ALA A 97 -1.36 27.48 -10.81
N THR A 98 -1.57 27.15 -9.55
CA THR A 98 -1.65 28.14 -8.47
C THR A 98 -0.28 28.79 -8.24
N VAL A 99 -0.28 30.01 -7.69
CA VAL A 99 0.96 30.74 -7.31
C VAL A 99 1.80 29.90 -6.35
N VAL A 100 1.16 29.17 -5.43
CA VAL A 100 1.83 28.28 -4.48
C VAL A 100 2.55 27.14 -5.20
N ALA A 101 1.90 26.46 -6.14
CA ALA A 101 2.53 25.40 -6.94
C ALA A 101 3.74 25.90 -7.74
N LYS A 102 3.72 27.15 -8.21
CA LYS A 102 4.86 27.80 -8.86
C LYS A 102 6.00 28.06 -7.87
N TYR A 103 5.69 28.47 -6.64
CA TYR A 103 6.70 28.65 -5.58
C TYR A 103 7.33 27.35 -5.13
N GLU A 104 6.54 26.29 -4.93
CA GLU A 104 7.03 24.92 -4.61
C GLU A 104 7.99 24.42 -5.68
N PHE A 105 7.66 24.65 -6.95
CA PHE A 105 8.55 24.30 -8.05
C PHE A 105 9.85 25.10 -8.04
N ILE A 106 9.79 26.42 -7.83
CA ILE A 106 11.00 27.25 -7.72
C ILE A 106 11.90 26.75 -6.60
N ASP A 107 11.33 26.46 -5.44
CA ASP A 107 12.08 26.01 -4.26
C ASP A 107 12.77 24.64 -4.49
N SER A 108 12.02 23.67 -5.02
CA SER A 108 12.56 22.36 -5.37
C SER A 108 13.64 22.42 -6.46
N TYR A 109 13.45 23.29 -7.46
CA TYR A 109 14.40 23.44 -8.55
C TYR A 109 15.65 24.22 -8.14
N ALA A 110 15.52 25.21 -7.26
CA ALA A 110 16.62 25.99 -6.73
C ALA A 110 17.62 25.14 -5.93
N ALA A 111 17.18 23.99 -5.41
CA ALA A 111 18.05 23.02 -4.72
C ALA A 111 18.94 22.21 -5.67
N THR A 112 18.79 22.31 -7.00
CA THR A 112 19.61 21.57 -7.97
C THR A 112 20.92 22.28 -8.28
N LEU A 113 22.00 21.52 -8.50
CA LEU A 113 23.39 22.02 -8.70
C LEU A 113 23.59 23.02 -9.86
N LYS A 114 22.64 23.14 -10.80
CA LYS A 114 22.71 24.03 -11.97
C LYS A 114 21.43 24.85 -12.12
N ALA A 115 20.80 25.20 -11.01
CA ALA A 115 19.57 25.98 -11.06
C ALA A 115 19.85 27.44 -11.45
N PRO A 116 19.01 28.05 -12.29
CA PRO A 116 19.03 29.49 -12.52
C PRO A 116 18.71 30.24 -11.23
N ALA A 117 19.17 31.51 -11.15
CA ALA A 117 18.85 32.35 -10.00
C ALA A 117 17.32 32.44 -9.77
N VAL A 118 16.88 32.41 -8.52
CA VAL A 118 15.46 32.49 -8.12
C VAL A 118 14.75 33.68 -8.78
N LEU A 119 15.45 34.82 -8.95
CA LEU A 119 14.91 35.99 -9.66
C LEU A 119 14.47 35.67 -11.10
N LYS A 120 15.29 34.89 -11.84
CA LYS A 120 14.98 34.51 -13.22
C LYS A 120 13.81 33.53 -13.26
N MET A 121 13.79 32.54 -12.37
CA MET A 121 12.69 31.58 -12.27
C MET A 121 11.36 32.26 -11.92
N CYS A 122 11.37 33.22 -10.99
CA CYS A 122 10.19 34.02 -10.66
C CYS A 122 9.68 34.79 -11.87
N ARG A 123 10.58 35.40 -12.65
CA ARG A 123 10.22 36.13 -13.87
C ARG A 123 9.63 35.22 -14.94
N TRP A 124 10.23 34.07 -15.20
CA TRP A 124 9.73 33.10 -16.19
C TRP A 124 8.38 32.48 -15.82
N LEU A 125 8.09 32.37 -14.53
CA LEU A 125 6.79 31.85 -14.05
C LEU A 125 5.78 32.96 -13.75
N GLU A 126 6.13 34.23 -13.99
CA GLU A 126 5.28 35.41 -13.74
C GLU A 126 4.77 35.45 -12.30
N VAL A 127 5.69 35.28 -11.34
CA VAL A 127 5.39 35.36 -9.90
C VAL A 127 6.29 36.37 -9.19
N SER A 128 5.80 36.96 -8.10
CA SER A 128 6.55 37.92 -7.31
C SER A 128 7.72 37.26 -6.58
N ARG A 129 8.93 37.84 -6.72
CA ARG A 129 10.13 37.43 -5.96
C ARG A 129 9.95 37.62 -4.45
N SER A 130 9.43 38.78 -4.05
CA SER A 130 9.15 39.05 -2.62
C SER A 130 8.10 38.09 -2.08
N GLY A 131 7.06 37.79 -2.88
CA GLY A 131 6.05 36.78 -2.55
C GLY A 131 6.64 35.39 -2.36
N PHE A 132 7.61 34.99 -3.19
CA PHE A 132 8.33 33.71 -3.04
C PHE A 132 9.08 33.65 -1.71
N TYR A 133 9.89 34.65 -1.38
CA TYR A 133 10.63 34.64 -0.12
C TYR A 133 9.73 34.73 1.11
N HIS A 134 8.64 35.51 1.04
CA HIS A 134 7.63 35.55 2.09
C HIS A 134 6.94 34.18 2.25
N TRP A 135 6.59 33.52 1.16
CA TRP A 135 6.03 32.16 1.19
C TRP A 135 7.03 31.16 1.80
N ARG A 136 8.28 31.22 1.37
CA ARG A 136 9.37 30.34 1.84
C ARG A 136 9.70 30.52 3.32
N SER A 137 9.68 31.74 3.80
CA SER A 137 9.95 32.08 5.22
C SER A 137 8.71 31.96 6.13
N ARG A 138 7.54 31.73 5.53
CA ARG A 138 6.30 31.65 6.29
C ARG A 138 6.32 30.42 7.20
N PRO A 139 6.14 30.58 8.51
CA PRO A 139 6.02 29.44 9.42
C PRO A 139 4.81 28.59 9.05
N VAL A 140 4.92 27.29 9.29
CA VAL A 140 3.81 26.35 9.09
C VAL A 140 2.59 26.86 9.90
N SER A 141 1.45 27.03 9.26
CA SER A 141 0.24 27.50 9.96
C SER A 141 -0.18 26.47 11.03
N ALA A 142 -0.79 26.93 12.12
CA ALA A 142 -1.31 26.05 13.18
C ALA A 142 -2.25 24.97 12.61
N THR A 143 -3.07 25.30 11.62
CA THR A 143 -3.94 24.35 10.91
C THR A 143 -3.14 23.29 10.15
N ALA A 144 -2.06 23.68 9.46
CA ALA A 144 -1.22 22.75 8.73
C ALA A 144 -0.42 21.86 9.69
N ALA A 145 0.09 22.41 10.78
CA ALA A 145 0.77 21.63 11.82
C ALA A 145 -0.19 20.60 12.45
N ARG A 146 -1.39 21.02 12.85
CA ARG A 146 -2.42 20.11 13.39
C ARG A 146 -2.81 19.03 12.37
N ARG A 147 -2.92 19.37 11.08
CA ARG A 147 -3.22 18.41 10.02
C ARG A 147 -2.10 17.38 9.85
N ALA A 148 -0.84 17.78 9.93
CA ALA A 148 0.32 16.89 9.86
C ALA A 148 0.36 15.92 11.05
N GLU A 149 0.09 16.42 12.26
CA GLU A 149 -0.03 15.59 13.47
C GLU A 149 -1.16 14.55 13.31
N LEU A 150 -2.33 14.99 12.86
CA LEU A 150 -3.46 14.12 12.62
C LEU A 150 -3.16 13.06 11.53
N ALA A 151 -2.43 13.44 10.48
CA ALA A 151 -2.01 12.50 9.44
C ALA A 151 -1.08 11.41 9.98
N ALA A 152 -0.17 11.75 10.87
CA ALA A 152 0.69 10.76 11.54
C ALA A 152 -0.14 9.76 12.37
N ARG A 153 -1.14 10.21 13.12
CA ARG A 153 -2.05 9.34 13.90
C ARG A 153 -2.91 8.46 12.99
N VAL A 154 -3.48 9.02 11.91
CA VAL A 154 -4.25 8.25 10.92
C VAL A 154 -3.41 7.14 10.32
N ARG A 155 -2.15 7.41 9.98
CA ARG A 155 -1.21 6.41 9.47
C ARG A 155 -0.92 5.34 10.52
N HIS A 156 -0.67 5.72 11.77
CA HIS A 156 -0.46 4.80 12.88
C HIS A 156 -1.60 3.78 13.02
N PHE A 157 -2.85 4.22 13.10
CA PHE A 157 -4.01 3.31 13.21
C PHE A 157 -4.24 2.46 11.96
N PHE A 158 -3.91 3.00 10.78
CA PHE A 158 -3.97 2.23 9.56
C PHE A 158 -2.94 1.09 9.54
N GLU A 159 -1.72 1.35 10.01
CA GLU A 159 -0.65 0.35 10.14
C GLU A 159 -0.96 -0.65 11.26
N GLU A 160 -1.44 -0.20 12.41
CA GLU A 160 -1.84 -1.05 13.54
C GLU A 160 -2.97 -2.01 13.17
N SER A 161 -3.88 -1.57 12.30
CA SER A 161 -4.93 -2.44 11.73
C SER A 161 -4.44 -3.31 10.58
N GLU A 162 -3.14 -3.34 10.28
CA GLU A 162 -2.54 -4.07 9.15
C GLU A 162 -3.18 -3.69 7.79
N GLY A 163 -3.56 -2.42 7.61
CA GLY A 163 -4.17 -1.92 6.39
C GLY A 163 -5.62 -2.40 6.15
N THR A 164 -6.34 -2.74 7.21
CA THR A 164 -7.73 -3.21 7.10
C THR A 164 -8.76 -2.13 7.37
N TYR A 165 -8.39 -1.06 8.08
CA TYR A 165 -9.32 -0.03 8.53
C TYR A 165 -9.57 1.03 7.46
N GLY A 166 -10.87 1.24 7.16
CA GLY A 166 -11.33 2.45 6.49
C GLY A 166 -11.51 3.62 7.47
N TYR A 167 -11.67 4.82 6.93
CA TYR A 167 -11.73 6.08 7.68
C TYR A 167 -12.67 6.09 8.90
N ARG A 168 -13.80 5.36 8.86
CA ARG A 168 -14.77 5.33 9.97
C ARG A 168 -14.23 4.61 11.19
N ARG A 169 -13.47 3.52 10.99
CA ARG A 169 -12.82 2.79 12.09
C ARG A 169 -11.65 3.58 12.64
N ILE A 170 -10.83 4.17 11.77
CA ILE A 170 -9.73 5.06 12.19
C ILE A 170 -10.27 6.27 12.97
N HIS A 171 -11.37 6.87 12.52
CA HIS A 171 -12.02 7.97 13.24
C HIS A 171 -12.46 7.54 14.66
N ALA A 172 -12.97 6.32 14.81
CA ALA A 172 -13.37 5.80 16.12
C ALA A 172 -12.15 5.58 17.04
N ASP A 173 -10.99 5.13 16.49
CA ASP A 173 -9.75 5.02 17.26
C ASP A 173 -9.21 6.40 17.69
N LEU A 174 -9.25 7.38 16.78
CA LEU A 174 -8.87 8.77 17.10
C LEU A 174 -9.75 9.35 18.21
N ALA A 175 -11.05 9.10 18.16
CA ALA A 175 -11.99 9.56 19.18
C ALA A 175 -11.72 8.91 20.56
N ASP A 176 -11.40 7.62 20.60
CA ASP A 176 -11.03 6.92 21.83
C ASP A 176 -9.76 7.51 22.49
N GLU A 177 -8.80 8.00 21.68
CA GLU A 177 -7.61 8.72 22.17
C GLU A 177 -7.89 10.20 22.50
N GLY A 178 -9.13 10.65 22.43
CA GLY A 178 -9.49 12.04 22.67
C GLY A 178 -9.10 13.00 21.54
N THR A 179 -8.80 12.49 20.36
CA THR A 179 -8.47 13.32 19.19
C THR A 179 -9.74 13.69 18.43
N GLU A 180 -10.15 14.94 18.56
CA GLU A 180 -11.32 15.46 17.85
C GLU A 180 -11.00 15.76 16.39
N CYS A 181 -11.70 15.12 15.47
CA CYS A 181 -11.73 15.43 14.05
C CYS A 181 -13.06 14.98 13.43
N SER A 182 -13.40 15.51 12.26
CA SER A 182 -14.56 15.00 11.54
C SER A 182 -14.21 13.70 10.80
N PRO A 183 -15.15 12.76 10.60
CA PRO A 183 -14.94 11.57 9.77
C PRO A 183 -14.48 11.91 8.36
N GLU A 184 -14.97 13.03 7.80
CA GLU A 184 -14.59 13.50 6.47
C GLU A 184 -13.12 13.96 6.41
N LEU A 185 -12.62 14.61 7.48
CA LEU A 185 -11.21 15.00 7.55
C LEU A 185 -10.31 13.75 7.60
N ALA A 186 -10.66 12.74 8.39
CA ALA A 186 -9.95 11.46 8.40
C ALA A 186 -9.94 10.81 7.00
N ARG A 187 -11.07 10.81 6.29
CA ARG A 187 -11.17 10.31 4.91
C ARG A 187 -10.28 11.06 3.93
N GLN A 188 -10.25 12.39 4.02
CA GLN A 188 -9.40 13.23 3.17
C GLN A 188 -7.91 12.97 3.42
N ILE A 189 -7.52 12.80 4.69
CA ILE A 189 -6.13 12.49 5.05
C ILE A 189 -5.74 11.12 4.49
N MET A 190 -6.55 10.08 4.70
CA MET A 190 -6.28 8.76 4.12
C MET A 190 -6.08 8.82 2.60
N ARG A 191 -6.93 9.59 1.90
CA ARG A 191 -6.82 9.77 0.45
C ARG A 191 -5.53 10.49 0.04
N GLN A 192 -5.13 11.52 0.79
CA GLN A 192 -3.89 12.28 0.53
C GLN A 192 -2.63 11.45 0.78
N GLU A 193 -2.65 10.64 1.83
CA GLU A 193 -1.57 9.71 2.21
C GLU A 193 -1.57 8.42 1.35
N GLY A 194 -2.54 8.24 0.45
CA GLY A 194 -2.65 7.03 -0.37
C GLY A 194 -3.00 5.76 0.43
N LEU A 195 -3.61 5.91 1.62
CA LEU A 195 -3.96 4.79 2.49
C LEU A 195 -5.26 4.12 1.99
N VAL A 196 -5.12 2.99 1.34
CA VAL A 196 -6.24 2.22 0.78
C VAL A 196 -6.46 0.96 1.62
N PRO A 197 -7.61 0.83 2.33
CA PRO A 197 -7.90 -0.37 3.10
C PRO A 197 -8.13 -1.59 2.18
N CYS A 198 -7.97 -2.79 2.73
CA CYS A 198 -8.27 -4.01 1.99
C CYS A 198 -9.73 -3.99 1.50
N GLN A 199 -9.93 -4.39 0.24
CA GLN A 199 -11.24 -4.42 -0.38
C GLN A 199 -11.80 -5.85 -0.37
N PRO A 200 -13.11 -6.05 -0.08
CA PRO A 200 -13.75 -7.35 -0.21
C PRO A 200 -13.68 -7.83 -1.66
N ARG A 201 -13.48 -9.13 -1.85
CA ARG A 201 -13.60 -9.73 -3.18
C ARG A 201 -15.07 -9.80 -3.59
N PRO A 202 -15.39 -9.70 -4.90
CA PRO A 202 -16.76 -9.88 -5.37
C PRO A 202 -17.33 -11.23 -4.91
N PHE A 203 -18.57 -11.21 -4.46
CA PHE A 203 -19.28 -12.43 -4.03
C PHE A 203 -19.50 -13.35 -5.23
N ARG A 204 -19.24 -14.66 -5.04
CA ARG A 204 -19.59 -15.73 -5.98
C ARG A 204 -20.44 -16.76 -5.26
N ILE A 205 -21.58 -17.11 -5.83
CA ILE A 205 -22.42 -18.21 -5.33
C ILE A 205 -21.68 -19.53 -5.60
N THR A 206 -21.44 -20.31 -4.56
CA THR A 206 -20.62 -21.53 -4.62
C THR A 206 -21.40 -22.81 -4.34
N THR A 207 -22.67 -22.75 -3.92
CA THR A 207 -23.43 -23.93 -3.50
C THR A 207 -24.88 -23.84 -3.95
N GLU A 208 -25.36 -24.84 -4.66
CA GLU A 208 -26.78 -25.11 -4.87
C GLU A 208 -27.26 -26.07 -3.78
N ALA A 209 -28.44 -25.82 -3.24
CA ALA A 209 -28.95 -26.54 -2.09
C ALA A 209 -29.79 -27.75 -2.47
N ASP A 210 -29.65 -28.83 -1.72
CA ASP A 210 -30.49 -30.00 -1.81
C ASP A 210 -31.73 -29.80 -0.93
N ALA A 211 -32.95 -29.89 -1.50
CA ALA A 211 -34.19 -29.43 -0.91
C ALA A 211 -34.88 -30.44 0.05
N GLU A 212 -34.49 -31.72 0.03
CA GLU A 212 -35.24 -32.78 0.70
C GLU A 212 -34.94 -32.99 2.20
N ALA A 213 -33.79 -32.52 2.71
CA ALA A 213 -33.42 -32.70 4.14
C ALA A 213 -34.07 -31.68 5.10
N ALA A 214 -34.97 -30.86 4.63
CA ALA A 214 -35.37 -29.59 5.23
C ALA A 214 -36.42 -29.64 6.36
N ALA A 215 -37.06 -30.77 6.64
CA ALA A 215 -38.31 -30.75 7.38
C ALA A 215 -38.25 -30.81 8.92
N ALA A 216 -37.13 -31.10 9.56
CA ALA A 216 -37.12 -31.55 10.97
C ALA A 216 -36.69 -30.52 12.02
N MET A 217 -36.04 -29.37 11.69
CA MET A 217 -35.59 -28.41 12.71
C MET A 217 -36.10 -26.99 12.44
N PRO A 218 -36.66 -26.32 13.45
CA PRO A 218 -37.21 -24.98 13.27
C PRO A 218 -36.11 -23.91 13.15
N ASP A 219 -36.37 -22.88 12.33
CA ASP A 219 -35.61 -21.64 12.37
C ASP A 219 -36.16 -20.75 13.50
N LEU A 220 -35.46 -20.73 14.63
CA LEU A 220 -35.78 -19.89 15.78
C LEU A 220 -35.20 -18.47 15.69
N VAL A 221 -34.27 -18.24 14.76
CA VAL A 221 -33.59 -16.95 14.61
C VAL A 221 -34.30 -16.04 13.61
N ARG A 222 -34.88 -16.61 12.54
CA ARG A 222 -35.67 -15.88 11.53
C ARG A 222 -34.98 -14.63 11.01
N ARG A 223 -33.65 -14.72 10.77
CA ARG A 223 -32.77 -13.61 10.36
C ARG A 223 -32.59 -12.47 11.37
N ASP A 224 -33.11 -12.61 12.58
CA ASP A 224 -32.87 -11.69 13.67
C ASP A 224 -31.63 -12.15 14.45
N PHE A 225 -30.46 -11.61 14.07
CA PHE A 225 -29.17 -11.83 14.73
C PHE A 225 -28.89 -10.81 15.83
N THR A 226 -29.92 -10.15 16.37
CA THR A 226 -29.78 -9.30 17.56
C THR A 226 -30.05 -10.15 18.82
N ALA A 227 -29.53 -9.69 19.94
CA ALA A 227 -29.73 -10.28 21.23
C ALA A 227 -29.69 -9.18 22.30
N ASP A 228 -30.46 -9.33 23.38
CA ASP A 228 -30.56 -8.32 24.45
C ASP A 228 -29.38 -8.42 25.43
N ARG A 229 -28.73 -9.58 25.51
CA ARG A 229 -27.59 -9.86 26.37
C ARG A 229 -26.71 -10.96 25.78
N PRO A 230 -25.46 -11.08 26.22
CA PRO A 230 -24.58 -12.16 25.81
C PRO A 230 -25.12 -13.51 26.32
N GLY A 231 -24.83 -14.58 25.62
CA GLY A 231 -25.10 -15.93 26.06
C GLY A 231 -26.46 -16.49 25.70
N ILE A 232 -27.37 -15.75 25.05
CA ILE A 232 -28.73 -16.22 24.73
C ILE A 232 -28.90 -16.71 23.29
N LYS A 233 -28.06 -16.26 22.38
CA LYS A 233 -28.18 -16.60 20.96
C LYS A 233 -26.77 -16.67 20.32
N PHE A 234 -26.46 -17.81 19.74
CA PHE A 234 -25.19 -18.08 19.09
C PHE A 234 -25.42 -18.51 17.65
N VAL A 235 -24.47 -18.16 16.79
CA VAL A 235 -24.41 -18.66 15.41
C VAL A 235 -23.14 -19.45 15.21
N GLY A 236 -23.25 -20.61 14.59
CA GLY A 236 -22.16 -21.49 14.24
C GLY A 236 -22.02 -21.65 12.72
N ASP A 237 -20.79 -21.78 12.24
CA ASP A 237 -20.52 -22.07 10.83
C ASP A 237 -19.10 -22.60 10.67
N ILE A 238 -18.82 -23.20 9.51
CA ILE A 238 -17.50 -23.77 9.16
C ILE A 238 -16.98 -23.10 7.90
N THR A 239 -15.68 -22.82 7.92
CA THR A 239 -14.98 -22.43 6.69
C THR A 239 -13.71 -23.25 6.51
N TYR A 240 -13.20 -23.31 5.29
CA TYR A 240 -11.91 -23.93 4.98
C TYR A 240 -10.89 -22.87 4.58
N ILE A 241 -9.62 -23.17 4.90
CA ILE A 241 -8.47 -22.34 4.59
C ILE A 241 -7.47 -23.21 3.85
N HIS A 242 -7.06 -22.77 2.68
CA HIS A 242 -6.08 -23.48 1.85
C HIS A 242 -4.65 -23.22 2.34
N THR A 243 -3.86 -24.31 2.37
CA THR A 243 -2.40 -24.29 2.58
C THR A 243 -1.73 -25.16 1.52
N TRP A 244 -0.42 -25.05 1.37
CA TRP A 244 0.30 -25.97 0.46
C TRP A 244 0.26 -27.45 0.92
N GLN A 245 -0.06 -27.68 2.19
CA GLN A 245 -0.23 -29.04 2.76
C GLN A 245 -1.71 -29.53 2.72
N GLY A 246 -2.57 -28.86 1.96
CA GLY A 246 -4.01 -29.11 1.90
C GLY A 246 -4.83 -28.15 2.76
N PHE A 247 -6.09 -28.52 3.00
CA PHE A 247 -7.02 -27.67 3.75
C PHE A 247 -6.93 -27.87 5.26
N ILE A 248 -7.21 -26.79 6.00
CA ILE A 248 -7.66 -26.85 7.40
C ILE A 248 -9.08 -26.28 7.45
N TYR A 249 -9.85 -26.75 8.41
CA TYR A 249 -11.24 -26.38 8.62
C TYR A 249 -11.38 -25.66 9.95
N LEU A 250 -12.03 -24.51 9.92
CA LEU A 250 -12.32 -23.68 11.10
C LEU A 250 -13.81 -23.69 11.35
N ALA A 251 -14.23 -24.21 12.52
CA ALA A 251 -15.58 -23.99 13.05
C ALA A 251 -15.55 -22.85 14.08
N THR A 252 -16.58 -22.03 14.08
CA THR A 252 -16.72 -20.92 15.02
C THR A 252 -18.10 -20.89 15.64
N VAL A 253 -18.17 -20.39 16.88
CA VAL A 253 -19.39 -20.05 17.60
C VAL A 253 -19.33 -18.57 17.95
N ILE A 254 -20.28 -17.79 17.47
CA ILE A 254 -20.30 -16.34 17.60
C ILE A 254 -21.51 -15.92 18.40
N ASP A 255 -21.30 -15.16 19.47
CA ASP A 255 -22.34 -14.55 20.27
C ASP A 255 -23.07 -13.43 19.50
N CYS A 256 -24.39 -13.50 19.41
CA CYS A 256 -25.15 -12.54 18.63
C CYS A 256 -25.26 -11.15 19.26
N TYR A 257 -25.07 -11.00 20.57
CA TYR A 257 -25.07 -9.72 21.24
C TYR A 257 -23.78 -8.94 20.96
N SER A 258 -22.66 -9.56 21.30
CA SER A 258 -21.35 -8.90 21.25
C SER A 258 -20.61 -9.05 19.92
N LYS A 259 -21.10 -9.92 19.03
CA LYS A 259 -20.41 -10.33 17.80
C LYS A 259 -19.05 -11.00 18.05
N LYS A 260 -18.76 -11.37 19.29
CA LYS A 260 -17.54 -12.04 19.72
C LYS A 260 -17.54 -13.50 19.24
N VAL A 261 -16.42 -13.95 18.70
CA VAL A 261 -16.16 -15.38 18.53
C VAL A 261 -15.85 -15.95 19.91
N VAL A 262 -16.85 -16.59 20.51
CA VAL A 262 -16.76 -17.14 21.87
C VAL A 262 -16.22 -18.55 21.90
N GLY A 263 -16.27 -19.28 20.77
CA GLY A 263 -15.69 -20.60 20.63
C GLY A 263 -15.23 -20.86 19.22
N TRP A 264 -14.15 -21.61 19.09
CA TRP A 264 -13.61 -22.02 17.80
C TRP A 264 -12.82 -23.30 17.91
N ALA A 265 -12.71 -24.02 16.80
CA ALA A 265 -11.83 -25.18 16.66
C ALA A 265 -11.25 -25.24 15.24
N ILE A 266 -10.04 -25.76 15.10
CA ILE A 266 -9.34 -25.90 13.80
C ILE A 266 -8.82 -27.33 13.67
N GLU A 267 -9.30 -28.06 12.66
CA GLU A 267 -8.90 -29.44 12.39
C GLU A 267 -8.53 -29.64 10.91
N ASP A 268 -7.98 -30.81 10.61
CA ASP A 268 -7.63 -31.23 9.25
C ASP A 268 -8.81 -31.87 8.50
N HIS A 269 -9.96 -31.98 9.14
CA HIS A 269 -11.17 -32.62 8.63
C HIS A 269 -12.42 -31.83 9.04
N MET A 270 -13.50 -32.03 8.31
CA MET A 270 -14.81 -31.42 8.57
C MET A 270 -15.79 -32.50 9.08
N ARG A 271 -15.51 -33.06 10.28
CA ARG A 271 -16.38 -34.02 10.96
C ARG A 271 -17.11 -33.34 12.11
N ALA A 272 -18.10 -34.06 12.71
CA ALA A 272 -18.89 -33.54 13.82
C ALA A 272 -18.03 -33.10 15.02
N GLU A 273 -16.94 -33.79 15.29
CA GLU A 273 -16.01 -33.45 16.37
C GLU A 273 -15.47 -32.03 16.28
N LEU A 274 -15.34 -31.46 15.06
CA LEU A 274 -14.87 -30.09 14.85
C LEU A 274 -15.86 -29.09 15.44
N VAL A 275 -17.16 -29.20 15.15
CA VAL A 275 -18.19 -28.28 15.64
C VAL A 275 -18.46 -28.51 17.14
N GLU A 276 -18.35 -29.76 17.60
CA GLU A 276 -18.48 -30.08 19.03
C GLU A 276 -17.36 -29.42 19.86
N LYS A 277 -16.10 -29.51 19.39
CA LYS A 277 -14.97 -28.83 20.03
C LYS A 277 -15.17 -27.30 20.07
N ALA A 278 -15.63 -26.71 18.98
CA ALA A 278 -15.92 -25.27 18.94
C ALA A 278 -17.03 -24.89 19.96
N LEU A 279 -18.08 -25.70 20.07
CA LEU A 279 -19.18 -25.44 21.02
C LEU A 279 -18.76 -25.69 22.50
N ARG A 280 -17.93 -26.73 22.77
CA ARG A 280 -17.36 -26.95 24.12
C ARG A 280 -16.45 -25.79 24.51
N ASN A 281 -15.58 -25.34 23.60
CA ASN A 281 -14.74 -24.18 23.81
C ASN A 281 -15.57 -22.92 24.11
N ALA A 282 -16.71 -22.73 23.43
CA ALA A 282 -17.63 -21.62 23.74
C ALA A 282 -18.23 -21.75 25.15
N ALA A 283 -18.61 -22.97 25.58
CA ALA A 283 -19.17 -23.23 26.91
C ALA A 283 -18.13 -23.00 28.04
N ASP A 284 -16.86 -23.30 27.75
CA ASP A 284 -15.76 -23.11 28.72
C ASP A 284 -15.36 -21.64 28.88
N THR A 285 -15.51 -20.84 27.81
CA THR A 285 -15.01 -19.45 27.76
C THR A 285 -16.11 -18.41 27.96
N SER A 286 -17.37 -18.78 27.83
CA SER A 286 -18.50 -17.86 27.89
C SER A 286 -19.71 -18.51 28.59
N ARG A 287 -20.45 -17.68 29.30
CA ARG A 287 -21.71 -18.14 29.90
C ARG A 287 -22.73 -18.49 28.80
N ILE A 288 -23.31 -19.66 28.89
CA ILE A 288 -24.48 -20.09 28.12
C ILE A 288 -25.71 -19.97 29.01
N GLU A 289 -26.65 -19.13 28.61
CA GLU A 289 -27.91 -18.96 29.33
C GLU A 289 -28.83 -20.16 29.10
N PRO A 290 -29.67 -20.54 30.09
CA PRO A 290 -30.67 -21.59 29.89
C PRO A 290 -31.57 -21.28 28.69
N ASN A 291 -31.83 -22.31 27.86
CA ASN A 291 -32.58 -22.21 26.61
C ASN A 291 -31.94 -21.30 25.54
N ALA A 292 -30.66 -21.02 25.63
CA ALA A 292 -29.94 -20.31 24.58
C ALA A 292 -30.12 -20.99 23.21
N ILE A 293 -30.10 -20.22 22.15
CA ILE A 293 -30.26 -20.72 20.78
C ILE A 293 -28.86 -20.96 20.20
N SER A 294 -28.65 -22.20 19.71
CA SER A 294 -27.54 -22.56 18.85
C SER A 294 -28.01 -22.65 17.41
N HIS A 295 -27.73 -21.65 16.60
CA HIS A 295 -28.15 -21.57 15.20
C HIS A 295 -27.00 -21.86 14.25
N SER A 296 -27.27 -22.63 13.19
CA SER A 296 -26.32 -22.98 12.14
C SER A 296 -27.04 -23.17 10.80
N ASP A 297 -26.23 -23.38 9.75
CA ASP A 297 -26.75 -23.95 8.51
C ASP A 297 -27.18 -25.42 8.69
N ARG A 298 -27.75 -26.02 7.64
CA ARG A 298 -28.15 -27.43 7.63
C ARG A 298 -27.06 -28.40 7.22
N GLY A 299 -25.81 -28.04 7.42
CA GLY A 299 -24.67 -28.93 7.15
C GLY A 299 -24.81 -30.25 7.94
N SER A 300 -24.34 -31.35 7.33
CA SER A 300 -24.43 -32.71 7.92
C SER A 300 -23.78 -32.81 9.30
N VAL A 301 -22.75 -32.02 9.56
CA VAL A 301 -22.07 -31.97 10.86
C VAL A 301 -22.93 -31.42 11.97
N TYR A 302 -23.75 -30.39 11.69
CA TYR A 302 -24.67 -29.77 12.66
C TYR A 302 -25.93 -30.58 12.89
N THR A 303 -26.30 -31.43 11.93
CA THR A 303 -27.47 -32.35 12.07
C THR A 303 -27.09 -33.70 12.72
N SER A 304 -25.81 -33.92 13.01
CA SER A 304 -25.34 -35.16 13.65
C SER A 304 -25.97 -35.39 15.02
N ALA A 305 -26.17 -36.67 15.38
CA ALA A 305 -26.74 -37.03 16.67
C ALA A 305 -25.86 -36.56 17.84
N SER A 306 -24.53 -36.68 17.69
CA SER A 306 -23.57 -36.27 18.72
C SER A 306 -23.60 -34.76 18.98
N TYR A 307 -23.66 -33.93 17.95
CA TYR A 307 -23.79 -32.49 18.11
C TYR A 307 -25.11 -32.09 18.78
N ARG A 308 -26.23 -32.70 18.37
CA ARG A 308 -27.55 -32.46 19.01
C ARG A 308 -27.55 -32.82 20.49
N THR A 309 -26.96 -33.96 20.84
CA THR A 309 -26.82 -34.39 22.24
C THR A 309 -26.03 -33.37 23.05
N LEU A 310 -24.93 -32.85 22.49
CA LEU A 310 -24.15 -31.79 23.14
C LEU A 310 -24.94 -30.49 23.31
N VAL A 311 -25.65 -30.01 22.31
CA VAL A 311 -26.47 -28.80 22.38
C VAL A 311 -27.52 -28.96 23.48
N THR A 312 -28.22 -30.10 23.52
CA THR A 312 -29.22 -30.39 24.56
C THR A 312 -28.60 -30.51 25.95
N GLY A 313 -27.44 -31.18 26.05
CA GLY A 313 -26.68 -31.31 27.32
C GLY A 313 -26.22 -29.99 27.91
N LEU A 314 -25.96 -28.99 27.05
CA LEU A 314 -25.67 -27.61 27.48
C LEU A 314 -26.92 -26.77 27.78
N GLY A 315 -28.10 -27.35 27.76
CA GLY A 315 -29.35 -26.64 27.99
C GLY A 315 -29.75 -25.67 26.87
N MET A 316 -29.23 -25.88 25.69
CA MET A 316 -29.49 -25.03 24.50
C MET A 316 -30.58 -25.63 23.61
N ARG A 317 -31.14 -24.82 22.74
CA ARG A 317 -32.08 -25.20 21.69
C ARG A 317 -31.41 -25.10 20.31
N SER A 318 -31.49 -26.16 19.54
CA SER A 318 -31.02 -26.15 18.15
C SER A 318 -31.95 -25.34 17.25
N SER A 319 -31.36 -24.57 16.39
CA SER A 319 -32.02 -23.77 15.33
C SER A 319 -31.25 -23.90 14.04
N MET A 320 -31.94 -24.01 12.92
CA MET A 320 -31.31 -24.16 11.62
C MET A 320 -31.94 -23.23 10.60
N GLY A 321 -31.12 -22.55 9.82
CA GLY A 321 -31.52 -21.76 8.66
C GLY A 321 -32.20 -22.64 7.59
N ARG A 322 -32.86 -22.03 6.63
CA ARG A 322 -33.43 -22.74 5.49
C ARG A 322 -32.34 -23.20 4.54
N THR A 323 -32.54 -24.34 3.92
CA THR A 323 -31.60 -24.89 2.96
C THR A 323 -31.43 -23.94 1.77
N GLY A 324 -30.16 -23.64 1.41
CA GLY A 324 -29.82 -22.82 0.25
C GLY A 324 -30.07 -21.32 0.36
N ILE A 325 -30.40 -20.83 1.55
CA ILE A 325 -30.58 -19.40 1.77
C ILE A 325 -29.43 -18.87 2.64
N CYS A 326 -28.41 -18.31 2.00
CA CYS A 326 -27.23 -17.77 2.66
C CYS A 326 -27.53 -16.68 3.70
N TRP A 327 -28.59 -15.90 3.51
CA TRP A 327 -29.04 -14.86 4.46
C TRP A 327 -29.45 -15.39 5.83
N ASP A 328 -29.75 -16.67 5.94
CA ASP A 328 -30.22 -17.27 7.19
C ASP A 328 -29.07 -17.55 8.17
N ASN A 329 -27.78 -17.39 7.75
CA ASN A 329 -26.58 -17.43 8.61
C ASN A 329 -25.62 -16.22 8.39
N SER A 330 -26.20 -15.09 7.99
CA SER A 330 -25.42 -13.91 7.54
C SER A 330 -24.42 -13.36 8.55
N GLN A 331 -24.62 -13.58 9.85
CA GLN A 331 -23.66 -13.12 10.87
C GLN A 331 -22.36 -13.93 10.83
N ALA A 332 -22.43 -15.25 10.72
CA ALA A 332 -21.25 -16.09 10.60
C ALA A 332 -20.54 -15.86 9.27
N GLU A 333 -21.30 -15.69 8.18
CA GLU A 333 -20.76 -15.33 6.87
C GLU A 333 -20.02 -13.98 6.91
N THR A 334 -20.55 -13.00 7.63
CA THR A 334 -19.90 -11.68 7.81
C THR A 334 -18.55 -11.83 8.51
N PHE A 335 -18.46 -12.68 9.54
CA PHE A 335 -17.20 -12.97 10.22
C PHE A 335 -16.19 -13.63 9.26
N PHE A 336 -16.61 -14.67 8.53
CA PHE A 336 -15.70 -15.35 7.60
C PHE A 336 -15.28 -14.48 6.43
N SER A 337 -16.17 -13.62 5.96
CA SER A 337 -15.81 -12.60 4.97
C SER A 337 -14.73 -11.65 5.50
N ALA A 338 -14.87 -11.20 6.75
CA ALA A 338 -13.84 -10.37 7.39
C ALA A 338 -12.52 -11.13 7.52
N LEU A 339 -12.52 -12.33 8.09
CA LEU A 339 -11.33 -13.18 8.23
C LEU A 339 -10.63 -13.41 6.87
N LYS A 340 -11.41 -13.78 5.86
CA LYS A 340 -10.85 -14.08 4.52
C LYS A 340 -10.25 -12.84 3.85
N ASN A 341 -10.97 -11.74 3.84
CA ASN A 341 -10.51 -10.52 3.18
C ASN A 341 -9.39 -9.81 3.95
N GLU A 342 -9.50 -9.75 5.27
CA GLU A 342 -8.54 -9.01 6.11
C GLU A 342 -7.25 -9.83 6.35
N ARG A 343 -7.32 -11.19 6.27
CA ARG A 343 -6.17 -12.05 6.59
C ARG A 343 -5.88 -13.12 5.55
N VAL A 344 -6.79 -14.08 5.35
CA VAL A 344 -6.51 -15.31 4.60
C VAL A 344 -6.08 -15.04 3.16
N TYR A 345 -6.81 -14.17 2.45
CA TYR A 345 -6.51 -13.85 1.05
C TYR A 345 -5.26 -12.98 0.85
N ARG A 346 -4.74 -12.42 1.93
CA ARG A 346 -3.54 -11.57 1.93
C ARG A 346 -2.28 -12.34 2.34
N THR A 347 -2.44 -13.61 2.76
CA THR A 347 -1.35 -14.43 3.29
C THR A 347 -1.29 -15.76 2.54
N THR A 348 -0.10 -16.18 2.15
CA THR A 348 0.15 -17.52 1.62
C THR A 348 0.65 -18.42 2.74
N TYR A 349 -0.05 -19.53 2.99
CA TYR A 349 0.28 -20.47 4.04
C TYR A 349 1.01 -21.67 3.49
N ALA A 350 2.31 -21.79 3.78
CA ALA A 350 3.10 -22.95 3.40
C ALA A 350 2.75 -24.20 4.22
N THR A 351 2.35 -24.02 5.50
CA THR A 351 2.03 -25.14 6.41
C THR A 351 0.67 -24.91 7.10
N LYS A 352 0.03 -26.02 7.45
CA LYS A 352 -1.21 -26.01 8.25
C LYS A 352 -0.99 -25.36 9.62
N GLU A 353 0.15 -25.60 10.25
CA GLU A 353 0.47 -25.03 11.55
C GLU A 353 0.58 -23.49 11.50
N ARG A 354 1.22 -22.94 10.46
CA ARG A 354 1.30 -21.49 10.27
C ARG A 354 -0.09 -20.89 10.08
N ALA A 355 -0.94 -21.54 9.30
CA ALA A 355 -2.33 -21.10 9.12
C ALA A 355 -3.11 -21.12 10.43
N ARG A 356 -3.01 -22.19 11.24
CA ARG A 356 -3.63 -22.27 12.57
C ARG A 356 -3.21 -21.12 13.47
N LYS A 357 -1.91 -20.94 13.66
CA LYS A 357 -1.38 -19.85 14.51
C LYS A 357 -1.85 -18.48 14.07
N ASP A 358 -1.90 -18.24 12.76
CA ASP A 358 -2.31 -16.94 12.21
C ASP A 358 -3.81 -16.69 12.37
N VAL A 359 -4.65 -17.69 12.17
CA VAL A 359 -6.10 -17.62 12.39
C VAL A 359 -6.43 -17.40 13.86
N ILE A 360 -5.76 -18.11 14.77
CA ILE A 360 -5.92 -17.92 16.22
C ILE A 360 -5.56 -16.49 16.61
N ARG A 361 -4.41 -15.99 16.12
CA ARG A 361 -3.99 -14.61 16.36
C ARG A 361 -5.00 -13.59 15.81
N TYR A 362 -5.58 -13.87 14.64
CA TYR A 362 -6.63 -13.01 14.08
C TYR A 362 -7.87 -13.00 14.95
N ILE A 363 -8.36 -14.15 15.40
CA ILE A 363 -9.57 -14.24 16.22
C ILE A 363 -9.36 -13.56 17.58
N GLU A 364 -8.36 -14.00 18.35
CA GLU A 364 -8.17 -13.55 19.72
C GLU A 364 -7.44 -12.20 19.82
N GLY A 365 -6.35 -12.05 19.05
CA GLY A 365 -5.50 -10.88 19.13
C GLY A 365 -6.02 -9.67 18.37
N PHE A 366 -6.86 -9.87 17.35
CA PHE A 366 -7.35 -8.78 16.53
C PHE A 366 -8.88 -8.69 16.52
N TYR A 367 -9.61 -9.69 16.02
CA TYR A 367 -11.06 -9.60 15.83
C TYR A 367 -11.81 -9.36 17.14
N ASN A 368 -11.58 -10.18 18.15
CA ASN A 368 -12.27 -10.05 19.43
C ASN A 368 -11.81 -8.82 20.23
N SER A 369 -10.50 -8.54 20.23
CA SER A 369 -9.88 -7.58 21.16
C SER A 369 -9.71 -6.18 20.60
N ARG A 370 -9.47 -6.03 19.27
CA ARG A 370 -9.11 -4.74 18.67
C ARG A 370 -10.07 -4.28 17.59
N ARG A 371 -10.60 -5.22 16.80
CA ARG A 371 -11.36 -4.89 15.59
C ARG A 371 -12.64 -4.12 15.92
N ARG A 372 -12.74 -2.92 15.37
CA ARG A 372 -13.95 -2.09 15.45
C ARG A 372 -15.08 -2.69 14.63
N HIS A 373 -16.26 -2.85 15.23
CA HIS A 373 -17.42 -3.46 14.60
C HIS A 373 -18.53 -2.44 14.37
N SER A 374 -18.94 -2.22 13.11
CA SER A 374 -19.94 -1.19 12.77
C SER A 374 -21.31 -1.46 13.40
N ALA A 375 -21.72 -2.73 13.50
CA ALA A 375 -22.99 -3.10 14.18
C ALA A 375 -22.95 -2.92 15.72
N LEU A 376 -21.78 -2.63 16.29
CA LEU A 376 -21.59 -2.33 17.71
C LEU A 376 -21.23 -0.85 17.94
N ASN A 377 -21.64 0.05 17.04
CA ASN A 377 -21.28 1.45 17.07
C ASN A 377 -19.75 1.67 17.13
N TYR A 378 -19.02 0.87 16.38
CA TYR A 378 -17.55 0.84 16.34
C TYR A 378 -16.86 0.45 17.66
N ARG A 379 -17.59 -0.12 18.62
CA ARG A 379 -16.99 -0.78 19.79
C ARG A 379 -16.40 -2.12 19.40
N ARG A 380 -15.53 -2.66 20.27
CA ARG A 380 -14.84 -3.94 20.10
C ARG A 380 -15.69 -5.08 20.64
N PRO A 381 -15.70 -6.29 20.04
CA PRO A 381 -16.49 -7.43 20.54
C PRO A 381 -16.25 -7.76 22.03
N ASN A 382 -14.99 -7.83 22.47
CA ASN A 382 -14.65 -8.07 23.88
C ASN A 382 -15.17 -6.97 24.80
N GLU A 383 -15.04 -5.72 24.40
CA GLU A 383 -15.53 -4.57 25.16
C GLU A 383 -17.05 -4.69 25.41
N VAL A 384 -17.84 -4.98 24.35
CA VAL A 384 -19.28 -5.13 24.45
C VAL A 384 -19.65 -6.37 25.27
N HIS A 385 -18.92 -7.48 25.08
CA HIS A 385 -19.20 -8.74 25.77
C HIS A 385 -19.00 -8.63 27.27
N TYR A 386 -17.88 -8.04 27.70
CA TYR A 386 -17.52 -7.95 29.13
C TYR A 386 -18.12 -6.74 29.85
N SER A 387 -18.55 -5.70 29.12
CA SER A 387 -19.22 -4.55 29.71
C SER A 387 -20.69 -4.81 30.07
N TYR A 388 -21.26 -5.94 29.68
CA TYR A 388 -22.60 -6.28 30.05
C TYR A 388 -22.66 -6.58 31.56
N GLN A 389 -23.33 -5.70 32.30
CA GLN A 389 -23.66 -5.92 33.71
C GLN A 389 -25.08 -6.46 33.78
N GLN A 390 -25.26 -7.63 34.37
CA GLN A 390 -26.62 -8.10 34.67
C GLN A 390 -27.31 -7.05 35.56
N PRO A 391 -28.55 -6.65 35.23
CA PRO A 391 -29.35 -5.90 36.19
C PRO A 391 -29.39 -6.71 37.50
N ALA A 392 -29.08 -6.08 38.62
CA ALA A 392 -29.21 -6.71 39.91
C ALA A 392 -30.65 -7.30 39.97
N THR A 393 -30.76 -8.62 40.14
CA THR A 393 -32.06 -9.28 40.36
C THR A 393 -32.60 -8.64 41.62
N ALA A 394 -33.66 -7.83 41.48
CA ALA A 394 -34.40 -7.34 42.65
C ALA A 394 -34.88 -8.59 43.41
N ALA A 395 -34.34 -8.76 44.65
CA ALA A 395 -34.67 -9.80 45.54
C ALA A 395 -36.10 -9.61 46.08
#